data_7866e32ab138e2679a298f565019cafa
#
_entry.id   7866e32ab138e2679a298f565019cafa
#
_cell.length_a   1.000
_cell.length_b   1.000
_cell.length_c   1.000
_cell.angle_alpha   90.00
_cell.angle_beta   90.00
_cell.angle_gamma   90.00
#
_symmetry.space_group_name_H-M   'P 1'
#
loop_
_entity.id
_entity.type
_entity.pdbx_description
1 polymer ?
#
loop_
_entity_poly.entity_id
_entity_poly.type
_entity_poly.pdbx_seq_one_letter_code
_entity_poly.pdbx_strand_id
1 'polypeptide(L)'
;MKRVGRLVWLLLILPATLSVSCRQRPRAEKAVEPPAQAVTPQAAYNGPPGYPPPVVGKPYPGTGVVRFINLKEGWVEIDHEEIKDLMPAMQMEWSVKDRSLLKSVRVGDKVEFTVVETGGGEVLTELKRVAQEGRP
;
A
#
# COMPACT_ATOMS: atom_id res chain seq x y z
N MET A 1 -58.31 23.94 -0.57
CA MET A 1 -59.45 23.24 0.06
C MET A 1 -58.98 22.28 1.12
N LYS A 2 -59.36 22.57 2.37
CA LYS A 2 -59.77 21.61 3.43
C LYS A 2 -58.64 20.69 3.95
N ARG A 3 -58.36 20.55 5.19
CA ARG A 3 -58.74 20.87 6.57
C ARG A 3 -57.85 20.01 7.46
N VAL A 4 -57.15 20.58 8.42
CA VAL A 4 -57.47 20.62 9.87
C VAL A 4 -57.57 19.24 10.55
N GLY A 5 -56.78 19.10 11.61
CA GLY A 5 -56.90 18.07 12.63
C GLY A 5 -55.65 18.02 13.50
N ARG A 6 -55.39 18.93 14.35
CA ARG A 6 -55.61 18.99 15.81
C ARG A 6 -55.81 17.60 16.45
N LEU A 7 -54.86 17.16 17.25
CA LEU A 7 -55.21 16.77 18.64
C LEU A 7 -53.97 16.73 19.53
N VAL A 8 -54.05 17.55 20.50
CA VAL A 8 -53.33 17.65 21.76
C VAL A 8 -53.57 16.39 22.58
N TRP A 9 -52.54 15.77 23.11
CA TRP A 9 -52.66 15.01 24.34
C TRP A 9 -51.42 15.24 25.19
N LEU A 10 -51.65 16.06 26.20
CA LEU A 10 -50.92 16.17 27.44
C LEU A 10 -51.07 14.87 28.24
N LEU A 11 -50.02 14.29 28.72
CA LEU A 11 -50.03 13.60 30.00
C LEU A 11 -48.64 13.58 30.61
N LEU A 12 -48.51 14.37 31.62
CA LEU A 12 -47.53 14.33 32.69
C LEU A 12 -47.54 12.97 33.36
N ILE A 13 -46.45 12.29 33.46
CA ILE A 13 -46.16 11.40 34.57
C ILE A 13 -44.67 11.51 34.90
N LEU A 14 -44.38 12.14 36.00
CA LEU A 14 -43.15 12.06 36.75
C LEU A 14 -43.20 10.82 37.63
N PRO A 15 -42.20 10.02 37.76
CA PRO A 15 -41.76 9.61 39.08
C PRO A 15 -40.27 9.87 39.30
N ALA A 16 -40.01 10.52 40.37
CA ALA A 16 -38.76 10.62 41.06
C ALA A 16 -38.26 9.23 41.46
N THR A 17 -37.10 8.83 41.02
CA THR A 17 -36.38 7.72 41.63
C THR A 17 -34.96 8.14 41.99
N LEU A 18 -34.73 7.96 43.23
CA LEU A 18 -33.56 8.17 44.06
C LEU A 18 -32.23 7.93 43.37
N SER A 19 -31.42 8.95 43.43
CA SER A 19 -30.00 8.91 43.18
C SER A 19 -29.28 8.12 44.27
N VAL A 20 -28.86 6.90 43.96
CA VAL A 20 -27.82 6.24 44.74
C VAL A 20 -26.48 6.70 44.19
N SER A 21 -25.94 7.69 44.87
CA SER A 21 -24.61 8.20 44.64
C SER A 21 -23.57 7.20 45.15
N CYS A 22 -23.17 6.25 44.33
CA CYS A 22 -21.96 5.50 44.59
C CYS A 22 -20.75 6.40 44.27
N ARG A 23 -20.29 7.04 45.32
CA ARG A 23 -19.03 7.77 45.37
C ARG A 23 -17.90 6.76 45.27
N GLN A 24 -17.55 6.32 44.05
CA GLN A 24 -16.28 5.67 43.81
C GLN A 24 -15.21 6.74 43.85
N ARG A 25 -14.40 6.72 44.89
CA ARG A 25 -13.15 7.45 44.97
C ARG A 25 -12.30 7.01 43.77
N PRO A 26 -11.72 7.93 42.98
CA PRO A 26 -10.66 7.56 42.08
C PRO A 26 -9.46 7.15 42.94
N ARG A 27 -9.26 5.85 43.05
CA ARG A 27 -7.96 5.32 43.45
C ARG A 27 -7.00 5.80 42.37
N ALA A 28 -6.08 6.66 42.75
CA ALA A 28 -4.97 7.02 41.92
C ALA A 28 -4.19 5.73 41.63
N GLU A 29 -4.59 5.06 40.59
CA GLU A 29 -3.80 4.02 39.95
C GLU A 29 -2.67 4.76 39.28
N LYS A 30 -1.55 4.68 39.96
CA LYS A 30 -0.25 5.09 39.45
C LYS A 30 -0.20 4.54 38.03
N ALA A 31 -0.27 5.44 37.05
CA ALA A 31 -0.04 5.11 35.67
C ALA A 31 1.33 4.43 35.63
N VAL A 32 1.32 3.12 35.61
CA VAL A 32 2.45 2.34 35.13
C VAL A 32 2.49 2.68 33.66
N GLU A 33 3.34 3.65 33.35
CA GLU A 33 3.80 3.90 32.00
C GLU A 33 4.23 2.54 31.45
N PRO A 34 3.55 2.00 30.43
CA PRO A 34 4.01 0.76 29.84
C PRO A 34 5.44 1.04 29.38
N PRO A 35 6.40 0.14 29.69
CA PRO A 35 7.77 0.33 29.21
C PRO A 35 7.66 0.64 27.75
N ALA A 36 8.28 1.76 27.34
CA ALA A 36 8.41 2.13 25.95
C ALA A 36 8.89 0.87 25.21
N GLN A 37 7.96 0.15 24.64
CA GLN A 37 8.29 -0.94 23.76
C GLN A 37 9.05 -0.22 22.66
N ALA A 38 10.35 -0.44 22.66
CA ALA A 38 11.18 -0.12 21.54
C ALA A 38 10.39 -0.69 20.34
N VAL A 39 9.76 0.18 19.59
CA VAL A 39 9.15 -0.15 18.32
C VAL A 39 10.32 -0.62 17.49
N THR A 40 10.60 -1.89 17.55
CA THR A 40 11.34 -2.55 16.51
C THR A 40 10.45 -2.45 15.28
N PRO A 41 10.77 -1.62 14.31
CA PRO A 41 10.01 -1.59 13.06
C PRO A 41 10.49 -2.76 12.22
N GLN A 42 10.13 -3.93 12.66
CA GLN A 42 10.24 -5.15 11.90
C GLN A 42 8.88 -5.83 12.00
N ALA A 43 7.85 -5.15 11.47
CA ALA A 43 6.78 -5.89 10.84
C ALA A 43 7.48 -6.89 9.93
N ALA A 44 7.27 -8.19 10.19
CA ALA A 44 8.00 -9.26 9.54
C ALA A 44 7.98 -9.02 8.02
N TYR A 45 9.14 -8.66 7.46
CA TYR A 45 9.30 -8.57 6.02
C TYR A 45 9.07 -9.96 5.45
N ASN A 46 8.00 -10.11 4.71
CA ASN A 46 7.62 -11.37 4.05
C ASN A 46 8.20 -11.48 2.64
N GLY A 47 9.29 -10.78 2.38
CA GLY A 47 9.99 -10.86 1.10
C GLY A 47 10.79 -12.15 0.93
N PRO A 48 11.41 -12.34 -0.25
CA PRO A 48 12.18 -13.53 -0.56
C PRO A 48 13.32 -13.75 0.44
N PRO A 49 13.58 -15.01 0.85
CA PRO A 49 14.69 -15.30 1.76
C PRO A 49 16.03 -14.85 1.16
N GLY A 50 16.85 -14.22 1.96
CA GLY A 50 18.19 -13.75 1.55
C GLY A 50 18.23 -12.31 1.01
N TYR A 51 17.07 -11.66 0.87
CA TYR A 51 16.98 -10.25 0.45
C TYR A 51 16.59 -9.35 1.63
N PRO A 52 17.23 -8.18 1.78
CA PRO A 52 16.86 -7.21 2.81
C PRO A 52 15.50 -6.57 2.49
N PRO A 53 14.80 -6.00 3.47
CA PRO A 53 13.63 -5.17 3.19
C PRO A 53 13.96 -4.04 2.22
N PRO A 54 13.12 -3.78 1.21
CA PRO A 54 13.35 -2.68 0.27
C PRO A 54 13.32 -1.33 0.99
N VAL A 55 14.20 -0.43 0.54
CA VAL A 55 14.32 0.91 1.13
C VAL A 55 13.47 1.89 0.33
N VAL A 56 12.54 2.57 0.99
CA VAL A 56 11.67 3.57 0.36
C VAL A 56 12.50 4.67 -0.32
N GLY A 57 12.19 4.93 -1.58
CA GLY A 57 12.88 5.93 -2.39
C GLY A 57 14.22 5.47 -2.99
N LYS A 58 14.73 4.29 -2.64
CA LYS A 58 15.96 3.76 -3.26
C LYS A 58 15.63 3.21 -4.66
N PRO A 59 16.41 3.60 -5.69
CA PRO A 59 16.29 3.00 -7.01
C PRO A 59 16.99 1.64 -7.07
N TYR A 60 16.32 0.68 -7.70
CA TYR A 60 16.82 -0.66 -7.95
C TYR A 60 16.82 -0.92 -9.47
N PRO A 61 17.98 -0.90 -10.11
CA PRO A 61 18.09 -1.20 -11.55
C PRO A 61 17.91 -2.70 -11.79
N GLY A 62 17.21 -3.03 -12.86
CA GLY A 62 16.98 -4.38 -13.29
C GLY A 62 17.00 -4.53 -14.81
N THR A 63 17.09 -5.77 -15.26
CA THR A 63 16.99 -6.15 -16.68
C THR A 63 15.99 -7.29 -16.83
N GLY A 64 15.36 -7.40 -17.99
CA GLY A 64 14.39 -8.46 -18.23
C GLY A 64 13.79 -8.42 -19.63
N VAL A 65 12.79 -9.25 -19.84
CA VAL A 65 12.04 -9.35 -21.11
C VAL A 65 10.57 -9.02 -20.84
N VAL A 66 10.00 -8.12 -21.61
CA VAL A 66 8.60 -7.75 -21.51
C VAL A 66 7.71 -8.92 -21.95
N ARG A 67 6.80 -9.36 -21.09
CA ARG A 67 5.86 -10.46 -21.34
C ARG A 67 4.47 -9.98 -21.67
N PHE A 68 4.02 -8.93 -20.99
CA PHE A 68 2.72 -8.34 -21.24
C PHE A 68 2.72 -6.83 -20.96
N ILE A 69 1.83 -6.07 -21.61
CA ILE A 69 1.67 -4.62 -21.40
C ILE A 69 0.19 -4.30 -21.31
N ASN A 70 -0.21 -3.69 -20.20
CA ASN A 70 -1.57 -3.16 -20.02
C ASN A 70 -1.56 -1.62 -20.05
N LEU A 71 -1.75 -1.07 -21.23
CA LEU A 71 -1.79 0.38 -21.44
C LEU A 71 -2.99 1.05 -20.74
N LYS A 72 -4.11 0.32 -20.59
CA LYS A 72 -5.33 0.86 -20.00
C LYS A 72 -5.18 1.07 -18.51
N GLU A 73 -4.61 0.11 -17.82
CA GLU A 73 -4.43 0.14 -16.36
C GLU A 73 -3.08 0.72 -15.96
N GLY A 74 -2.08 0.70 -16.85
CA GLY A 74 -0.78 1.31 -16.61
C GLY A 74 0.18 0.40 -15.86
N TRP A 75 0.27 -0.86 -16.26
CA TRP A 75 1.23 -1.82 -15.74
C TRP A 75 1.86 -2.68 -16.83
N VAL A 76 2.98 -3.28 -16.51
CA VAL A 76 3.76 -4.15 -17.39
C VAL A 76 4.19 -5.39 -16.64
N GLU A 77 4.16 -6.53 -17.29
CA GLU A 77 4.70 -7.79 -16.80
C GLU A 77 6.06 -8.04 -17.43
N ILE A 78 7.06 -8.25 -16.60
CA ILE A 78 8.45 -8.46 -17.00
C ILE A 78 8.96 -9.74 -16.36
N ASP A 79 9.57 -10.58 -17.19
CA ASP A 79 10.39 -11.72 -16.75
C ASP A 79 11.81 -11.18 -16.56
N HIS A 80 12.13 -10.88 -15.31
CA HIS A 80 13.36 -10.16 -14.96
C HIS A 80 14.42 -11.06 -14.37
N GLU A 81 15.65 -10.67 -14.59
CA GLU A 81 16.83 -11.24 -13.93
C GLU A 81 16.84 -10.81 -12.44
N GLU A 82 17.75 -11.36 -11.65
CA GLU A 82 17.93 -10.91 -10.27
C GLU A 82 18.10 -9.40 -10.16
N ILE A 83 17.29 -8.76 -9.33
CA ILE A 83 17.46 -7.35 -8.96
C ILE A 83 18.20 -7.32 -7.62
N LYS A 84 19.47 -6.88 -7.70
CA LYS A 84 20.37 -6.88 -6.55
C LYS A 84 19.76 -6.14 -5.35
N ASP A 85 19.84 -6.74 -4.16
CA ASP A 85 19.33 -6.22 -2.89
C ASP A 85 17.79 -6.04 -2.86
N LEU A 86 17.04 -6.53 -3.84
CA LEU A 86 15.60 -6.43 -3.89
C LEU A 86 14.92 -7.78 -4.00
N MET A 87 15.18 -8.56 -5.06
CA MET A 87 14.50 -9.83 -5.29
C MET A 87 15.23 -10.74 -6.30
N PRO A 88 15.01 -12.07 -6.22
CA PRO A 88 15.55 -13.01 -7.19
C PRO A 88 14.89 -12.86 -8.57
N ALA A 89 15.46 -13.51 -9.57
CA ALA A 89 14.88 -13.62 -10.91
C ALA A 89 13.48 -14.22 -10.85
N MET A 90 12.49 -13.54 -11.41
CA MET A 90 11.11 -14.01 -11.51
C MET A 90 10.32 -13.22 -12.55
N GLN A 91 9.10 -13.66 -12.81
CA GLN A 91 8.15 -12.93 -13.65
C GLN A 91 7.11 -12.26 -12.74
N MET A 92 6.97 -10.95 -12.86
CA MET A 92 6.00 -10.20 -12.09
C MET A 92 5.49 -8.94 -12.80
N GLU A 93 4.41 -8.39 -12.25
CA GLU A 93 3.75 -7.19 -12.74
C GLU A 93 4.20 -5.96 -11.95
N TRP A 94 4.49 -4.87 -12.65
CA TRP A 94 4.76 -3.57 -12.04
C TRP A 94 3.86 -2.48 -12.60
N SER A 95 3.29 -1.70 -11.69
CA SER A 95 2.71 -0.41 -12.05
C SER A 95 3.80 0.55 -12.50
N VAL A 96 3.52 1.35 -13.52
CA VAL A 96 4.47 2.36 -14.00
C VAL A 96 4.11 3.73 -13.44
N LYS A 97 5.12 4.51 -13.07
CA LYS A 97 4.95 5.90 -12.64
C LYS A 97 4.34 6.77 -13.75
N ASP A 98 4.74 6.53 -14.99
CA ASP A 98 4.25 7.23 -16.16
C ASP A 98 3.90 6.22 -17.28
N ARG A 99 2.65 6.26 -17.71
CA ARG A 99 2.15 5.37 -18.79
C ARG A 99 2.85 5.60 -20.14
N SER A 100 3.50 6.74 -20.34
CA SER A 100 4.28 7.00 -21.53
C SER A 100 5.43 6.01 -21.71
N LEU A 101 5.99 5.50 -20.59
CA LEU A 101 7.05 4.48 -20.60
C LEU A 101 6.62 3.21 -21.34
N LEU A 102 5.36 2.82 -21.21
CA LEU A 102 4.83 1.62 -21.86
C LEU A 102 4.73 1.75 -23.39
N LYS A 103 4.70 2.97 -23.92
CA LYS A 103 4.62 3.23 -25.35
C LYS A 103 5.97 3.03 -26.05
N SER A 104 7.07 3.05 -25.29
CA SER A 104 8.43 2.93 -25.81
C SER A 104 8.91 1.49 -25.98
N VAL A 105 8.15 0.51 -25.48
CA VAL A 105 8.51 -0.91 -25.46
C VAL A 105 7.42 -1.78 -26.05
N ARG A 106 7.76 -3.00 -26.40
CA ARG A 106 6.84 -4.02 -26.94
C ARG A 106 7.03 -5.35 -26.24
N VAL A 107 6.03 -6.20 -26.28
CA VAL A 107 6.14 -7.59 -25.81
C VAL A 107 7.27 -8.29 -26.57
N GLY A 108 8.15 -8.95 -25.84
CA GLY A 108 9.35 -9.62 -26.34
C GLY A 108 10.61 -8.75 -26.35
N ASP A 109 10.50 -7.45 -26.10
CA ASP A 109 11.68 -6.59 -25.99
C ASP A 109 12.50 -6.92 -24.74
N LYS A 110 13.83 -6.95 -24.90
CA LYS A 110 14.74 -6.89 -23.76
C LYS A 110 14.82 -5.45 -23.28
N VAL A 111 14.64 -5.26 -21.96
CA VAL A 111 14.56 -3.93 -21.35
C VAL A 111 15.50 -3.79 -20.16
N GLU A 112 15.97 -2.58 -19.97
CA GLU A 112 16.51 -2.09 -18.71
C GLU A 112 15.46 -1.23 -18.04
N PHE A 113 15.30 -1.39 -16.73
CA PHE A 113 14.30 -0.66 -15.97
C PHE A 113 14.80 -0.30 -14.58
N THR A 114 14.13 0.63 -13.94
CA THR A 114 14.40 1.01 -12.54
C THR A 114 13.11 0.92 -11.74
N VAL A 115 13.17 0.18 -10.63
CA VAL A 115 12.09 0.05 -9.67
C VAL A 115 12.40 0.88 -8.43
N VAL A 116 11.39 1.53 -7.86
CA VAL A 116 11.51 2.30 -6.61
C VAL A 116 10.40 1.86 -5.66
N GLU A 117 10.78 1.53 -4.43
CA GLU A 117 9.83 1.31 -3.35
C GLU A 117 9.24 2.65 -2.88
N THR A 118 7.91 2.75 -2.83
CA THR A 118 7.18 3.99 -2.52
C THR A 118 6.51 3.98 -1.13
N GLY A 119 6.63 2.88 -0.38
CA GLY A 119 5.88 2.66 0.86
C GLY A 119 4.45 2.16 0.64
N GLY A 120 3.97 2.17 -0.59
CA GLY A 120 2.71 1.56 -1.04
C GLY A 120 2.93 0.42 -2.04
N GLY A 121 4.19 0.05 -2.23
CA GLY A 121 4.66 -0.98 -3.16
C GLY A 121 5.68 -0.44 -4.16
N GLU A 122 6.23 -1.36 -4.92
CA GLU A 122 7.25 -1.07 -5.92
C GLU A 122 6.61 -0.49 -7.19
N VAL A 123 7.19 0.59 -7.69
CA VAL A 123 6.76 1.29 -8.89
C VAL A 123 7.92 1.39 -9.88
N LEU A 124 7.66 1.07 -11.12
CA LEU A 124 8.63 1.20 -12.21
C LEU A 124 8.70 2.66 -12.66
N THR A 125 9.87 3.27 -12.49
CA THR A 125 10.09 4.70 -12.76
C THR A 125 10.82 4.96 -14.08
N GLU A 126 11.58 3.98 -14.56
CA GLU A 126 12.25 4.01 -15.84
C GLU A 126 12.05 2.68 -16.58
N LEU A 127 11.91 2.75 -17.89
CA LEU A 127 11.80 1.58 -18.78
C LEU A 127 12.39 1.93 -20.15
N LYS A 128 13.47 1.24 -20.52
CA LYS A 128 14.19 1.47 -21.75
C LYS A 128 14.42 0.17 -22.49
N ARG A 129 14.15 0.14 -23.78
CA ARG A 129 14.49 -1.00 -24.62
C ARG A 129 16.00 -1.04 -24.82
N VAL A 130 16.59 -2.18 -24.54
CA VAL A 130 17.98 -2.48 -24.96
C VAL A 130 17.97 -2.77 -26.45
N ALA A 131 18.76 -2.04 -27.21
CA ALA A 131 18.96 -2.35 -28.62
C ALA A 131 19.51 -3.79 -28.70
N GLN A 132 18.80 -4.68 -29.37
CA GLN A 132 19.35 -5.99 -29.69
C GLN A 132 20.40 -5.75 -30.79
N GLU A 133 21.67 -5.78 -30.43
CA GLU A 133 22.74 -5.93 -31.41
C GLU A 133 22.55 -7.29 -32.07
N GLY A 134 22.19 -7.26 -33.36
CA GLY A 134 22.22 -8.43 -34.24
C GLY A 134 20.92 -9.26 -34.28
N ARG A 135 19.91 -8.71 -34.96
CA ARG A 135 19.02 -9.56 -35.73
C ARG A 135 19.27 -9.26 -37.21
N PRO A 136 19.80 -10.23 -37.98
CA PRO A 136 19.93 -10.07 -39.42
C PRO A 136 18.57 -9.90 -40.09
#